data_cc71eef35255e1453b92cf79c4b54d48
#
_entry.id   cc71eef35255e1453b92cf79c4b54d48
#
_cell.length_a   1.000
_cell.length_b   1.000
_cell.length_c   1.000
_cell.angle_alpha   90.00
_cell.angle_beta   90.00
_cell.angle_gamma   90.00
#
_symmetry.space_group_name_H-M   'P 1'
#
loop_
_entity.id
_entity.type
_entity.pdbx_description
1 polymer ?
#
loop_
_entity_poly.entity_id
_entity_poly.type
_entity_poly.pdbx_seq_one_letter_code
_entity_poly.pdbx_strand_id
1 'polypeptide(L)'
;MEAVITPEDAVALAIDTAEDGLAAGEMPIGAVVLAGDRVLARAFTQERTLGRRIVHADLLALEAADSVLGFARTQEPLVLAVNLEPCMMCLGAAITLGVQRVYYALESPNDGGVELLAQWQPAIEQPFFCKPVDIRGGLHRSRSQGLFRRYAAGTGPAGMRRWAGGLADS
;
A
#
# COMPACT_ATOMS: atom_id res chain seq x y z
N MET A 1 13.99 -9.77 23.27
CA MET A 1 12.96 -8.83 22.78
C MET A 1 13.05 -8.84 21.26
N GLU A 2 12.06 -9.40 20.60
CA GLU A 2 11.95 -9.28 19.16
C GLU A 2 11.72 -7.81 18.83
N ALA A 3 12.49 -7.30 17.88
CA ALA A 3 12.38 -5.91 17.45
C ALA A 3 11.04 -5.76 16.70
N VAL A 4 10.09 -5.04 17.29
CA VAL A 4 8.83 -4.71 16.62
C VAL A 4 9.17 -3.80 15.44
N ILE A 5 8.75 -4.18 14.24
CA ILE A 5 8.97 -3.35 13.05
C ILE A 5 8.37 -1.97 13.24
N THR A 6 9.14 -0.93 12.96
CA THR A 6 8.63 0.43 13.05
C THR A 6 7.77 0.78 11.83
N PRO A 7 6.86 1.76 11.91
CA PRO A 7 6.12 2.24 10.74
C PRO A 7 7.05 2.68 9.60
N GLU A 8 8.15 3.31 9.93
CA GLU A 8 9.19 3.76 8.98
C GLU A 8 9.85 2.58 8.27
N ASP A 9 10.23 1.53 9.02
CA ASP A 9 10.83 0.33 8.43
C ASP A 9 9.85 -0.41 7.50
N ALA A 10 8.58 -0.51 7.91
CA ALA A 10 7.55 -1.13 7.08
C ALA A 10 7.35 -0.38 5.75
N VAL A 11 7.29 0.96 5.78
CA VAL A 11 7.18 1.78 4.57
C VAL A 11 8.46 1.74 3.75
N ALA A 12 9.65 1.65 4.37
CA ALA A 12 10.90 1.46 3.64
C ALA A 12 10.87 0.18 2.79
N LEU A 13 10.36 -0.93 3.33
CA LEU A 13 10.16 -2.18 2.57
C LEU A 13 9.19 -2.02 1.40
N ALA A 14 8.13 -1.23 1.57
CA ALA A 14 7.19 -0.93 0.48
C ALA A 14 7.86 -0.09 -0.62
N ILE A 15 8.71 0.87 -0.24
CA ILE A 15 9.48 1.68 -1.20
C ILE A 15 10.48 0.82 -1.97
N ASP A 16 11.19 -0.10 -1.32
CA ASP A 16 12.10 -1.04 -1.99
C ASP A 16 11.33 -1.90 -3.00
N THR A 17 10.13 -2.34 -2.63
CA THR A 17 9.23 -3.09 -3.53
C THR A 17 8.75 -2.22 -4.71
N ALA A 18 8.50 -0.93 -4.48
CA ALA A 18 8.15 0.02 -5.55
C ALA A 18 9.34 0.26 -6.51
N GLU A 19 10.58 0.23 -6.03
CA GLU A 19 11.77 0.28 -6.89
C GLU A 19 11.86 -0.92 -7.83
N ASP A 20 11.54 -2.12 -7.34
CA ASP A 20 11.45 -3.32 -8.18
C ASP A 20 10.40 -3.14 -9.29
N GLY A 21 9.25 -2.56 -8.97
CA GLY A 21 8.20 -2.21 -9.94
C GLY A 21 8.69 -1.22 -10.99
N LEU A 22 9.39 -0.17 -10.56
CA LEU A 22 9.99 0.82 -11.47
C LEU A 22 11.00 0.16 -12.42
N ALA A 23 11.85 -0.72 -11.90
CA ALA A 23 12.81 -1.48 -12.71
C ALA A 23 12.12 -2.41 -13.72
N ALA A 24 10.95 -2.93 -13.38
CA ALA A 24 10.11 -3.73 -14.27
C ALA A 24 9.30 -2.90 -15.30
N GLY A 25 9.39 -1.58 -15.25
CA GLY A 25 8.66 -0.66 -16.14
C GLY A 25 7.23 -0.35 -15.70
N GLU A 26 6.87 -0.69 -14.49
CA GLU A 26 5.58 -0.34 -13.88
C GLU A 26 5.65 1.02 -13.18
N MET A 27 4.47 1.58 -12.85
CA MET A 27 4.37 2.70 -11.93
C MET A 27 5.02 2.30 -10.59
N PRO A 28 5.86 3.15 -9.97
CA PRO A 28 6.57 2.80 -8.75
C PRO A 28 5.65 2.81 -7.52
N ILE A 29 4.74 1.87 -7.46
CA ILE A 29 3.86 1.63 -6.32
C ILE A 29 4.12 0.23 -5.82
N GLY A 30 4.53 0.11 -4.56
CA GLY A 30 4.84 -1.13 -3.90
C GLY A 30 4.15 -1.24 -2.55
N ALA A 31 3.81 -2.45 -2.17
CA ALA A 31 3.14 -2.75 -0.91
C ALA A 31 3.73 -3.97 -0.24
N VAL A 32 3.63 -3.99 1.08
CA VAL A 32 4.06 -5.10 1.94
C VAL A 32 2.97 -5.37 2.97
N VAL A 33 2.63 -6.63 3.18
CA VAL A 33 1.77 -7.07 4.27
C VAL A 33 2.61 -7.84 5.29
N LEU A 34 2.48 -7.46 6.56
CA LEU A 34 3.20 -8.10 7.66
C LEU A 34 2.24 -8.62 8.73
N ALA A 35 2.67 -9.69 9.44
CA ALA A 35 2.09 -10.10 10.71
C ALA A 35 3.16 -9.87 11.78
N GLY A 36 2.94 -8.91 12.67
CA GLY A 36 4.00 -8.43 13.55
C GLY A 36 5.17 -7.86 12.75
N ASP A 37 6.34 -8.48 12.89
CA ASP A 37 7.56 -8.15 12.14
C ASP A 37 7.80 -9.05 10.92
N ARG A 38 7.01 -10.11 10.78
CA ARG A 38 7.16 -11.10 9.69
C ARG A 38 6.47 -10.64 8.41
N VAL A 39 7.22 -10.49 7.35
CA VAL A 39 6.68 -10.21 6.00
C VAL A 39 5.92 -11.44 5.49
N LEU A 40 4.63 -11.26 5.21
CA LEU A 40 3.77 -12.28 4.59
C LEU A 40 3.81 -12.21 3.07
N ALA A 41 3.75 -11.00 2.53
CA ALA A 41 3.71 -10.78 1.10
C ALA A 41 4.27 -9.41 0.72
N ARG A 42 4.79 -9.32 -0.52
CA ARG A 42 5.19 -8.08 -1.18
C ARG A 42 4.66 -8.08 -2.60
N ALA A 43 4.24 -6.95 -3.09
CA ALA A 43 3.87 -6.79 -4.49
C ALA A 43 4.06 -5.34 -4.94
N PHE A 44 4.36 -5.15 -6.21
CA PHE A 44 4.24 -3.87 -6.90
C PHE A 44 3.08 -3.92 -7.90
N THR A 45 2.56 -2.77 -8.29
CA THR A 45 1.46 -2.70 -9.26
C THR A 45 1.83 -3.37 -10.58
N GLN A 46 0.89 -4.05 -11.21
CA GLN A 46 1.08 -4.75 -12.48
C GLN A 46 0.07 -4.32 -13.54
N GLU A 47 -0.47 -3.13 -13.42
CA GLU A 47 -1.52 -2.62 -14.30
C GLU A 47 -1.07 -2.59 -15.76
N ARG A 48 0.15 -2.19 -16.01
CA ARG A 48 0.72 -2.13 -17.36
C ARG A 48 1.06 -3.51 -17.92
N THR A 49 1.74 -4.34 -17.13
CA THR A 49 2.15 -5.68 -17.54
C THR A 49 0.96 -6.58 -17.84
N LEU A 50 -0.08 -6.53 -17.02
CA LEU A 50 -1.27 -7.37 -17.17
C LEU A 50 -2.40 -6.69 -17.99
N GLY A 51 -2.27 -5.40 -18.31
CA GLY A 51 -3.31 -4.64 -19.00
C GLY A 51 -4.63 -4.58 -18.23
N ARG A 52 -4.56 -4.51 -16.89
CA ARG A 52 -5.72 -4.55 -15.98
C ARG A 52 -5.67 -3.39 -14.99
N ARG A 53 -6.84 -2.84 -14.63
CA ARG A 53 -6.95 -1.64 -13.79
C ARG A 53 -6.89 -1.89 -12.29
N ILE A 54 -7.27 -3.06 -11.82
CA ILE A 54 -7.42 -3.34 -10.39
C ILE A 54 -6.27 -4.14 -9.78
N VAL A 55 -5.19 -4.35 -10.50
CA VAL A 55 -3.99 -5.07 -10.04
C VAL A 55 -3.02 -4.12 -9.33
N HIS A 56 -3.54 -3.39 -8.36
CA HIS A 56 -2.78 -2.49 -7.51
C HIS A 56 -1.81 -3.26 -6.62
N ALA A 57 -0.70 -2.63 -6.24
CA ALA A 57 0.33 -3.21 -5.40
C ALA A 57 -0.24 -3.76 -4.08
N ASP A 58 -0.98 -2.94 -3.39
CA ASP A 58 -1.59 -3.27 -2.10
C ASP A 58 -2.65 -4.37 -2.22
N LEU A 59 -3.50 -4.36 -3.25
CA LEU A 59 -4.46 -5.44 -3.48
C LEU A 59 -3.76 -6.78 -3.74
N LEU A 60 -2.72 -6.79 -4.57
CA LEU A 60 -1.93 -7.99 -4.87
C LEU A 60 -1.20 -8.52 -3.63
N ALA A 61 -0.63 -7.64 -2.81
CA ALA A 61 0.02 -8.02 -1.56
C ALA A 61 -0.98 -8.58 -0.55
N LEU A 62 -2.19 -7.98 -0.44
CA LEU A 62 -3.26 -8.47 0.43
C LEU A 62 -3.77 -9.85 -0.01
N GLU A 63 -3.99 -10.06 -1.31
CA GLU A 63 -4.41 -11.36 -1.87
C GLU A 63 -3.37 -12.45 -1.59
N ALA A 64 -2.09 -12.13 -1.79
CA ALA A 64 -1.01 -13.06 -1.51
C ALA A 64 -0.89 -13.38 0.00
N ALA A 65 -1.06 -12.38 0.87
CA ALA A 65 -1.07 -12.57 2.32
C ALA A 65 -2.27 -13.42 2.76
N ASP A 66 -3.46 -13.19 2.21
CA ASP A 66 -4.66 -13.99 2.47
C ASP A 66 -4.42 -15.47 2.11
N SER A 67 -3.77 -15.73 0.98
CA SER A 67 -3.40 -17.08 0.55
C SER A 67 -2.43 -17.77 1.52
N VAL A 68 -1.52 -17.01 2.14
CA VAL A 68 -0.59 -17.53 3.16
C VAL A 68 -1.29 -17.82 4.49
N LEU A 69 -2.20 -16.93 4.90
CA LEU A 69 -2.91 -17.03 6.18
C LEU A 69 -4.04 -18.07 6.12
N GLY A 70 -4.67 -18.22 4.97
CA GLY A 70 -5.91 -18.96 4.85
C GLY A 70 -7.00 -18.35 5.72
N PHE A 71 -7.91 -19.16 6.24
CA PHE A 71 -8.98 -18.72 7.14
C PHE A 71 -8.52 -18.53 8.61
N ALA A 72 -7.25 -18.79 8.89
CA ALA A 72 -6.71 -18.67 10.24
C ALA A 72 -6.46 -17.20 10.60
N ARG A 73 -6.86 -16.81 11.82
CA ARG A 73 -6.49 -15.50 12.38
C ARG A 73 -5.09 -15.54 12.96
N THR A 74 -4.32 -14.50 12.71
CA THR A 74 -3.03 -14.33 13.39
C THR A 74 -3.24 -13.77 14.78
N GLN A 75 -2.35 -14.14 15.71
CA GLN A 75 -2.27 -13.53 17.04
C GLN A 75 -1.63 -12.13 16.97
N GLU A 76 -0.82 -11.92 15.96
CA GLU A 76 -0.08 -10.68 15.72
C GLU A 76 -0.89 -9.73 14.85
N PRO A 77 -0.78 -8.42 15.08
CA PRO A 77 -1.48 -7.43 14.27
C PRO A 77 -1.00 -7.48 12.81
N LEU A 78 -1.96 -7.46 11.88
CA LEU A 78 -1.66 -7.31 10.47
C LEU A 78 -1.38 -5.84 10.13
N VAL A 79 -0.32 -5.62 9.37
CA VAL A 79 0.13 -4.31 8.92
C VAL A 79 0.14 -4.30 7.39
N LEU A 80 -0.45 -3.28 6.80
CA LEU A 80 -0.27 -2.93 5.39
C LEU A 80 0.62 -1.70 5.30
N ALA A 81 1.73 -1.80 4.59
CA ALA A 81 2.58 -0.67 4.27
C ALA A 81 2.65 -0.45 2.75
N VAL A 82 2.49 0.79 2.30
CA VAL A 82 2.49 1.18 0.88
C VAL A 82 3.27 2.48 0.70
N ASN A 83 3.95 2.66 -0.42
CA ASN A 83 4.63 3.93 -0.68
C ASN A 83 3.71 5.04 -1.21
N LEU A 84 2.47 4.73 -1.55
CA LEU A 84 1.40 5.67 -1.91
C LEU A 84 0.15 5.35 -1.10
N GLU A 85 -0.62 6.36 -0.70
CA GLU A 85 -1.85 6.19 0.05
C GLU A 85 -2.79 5.18 -0.62
N PRO A 86 -3.29 4.16 0.12
CA PRO A 86 -4.21 3.18 -0.44
C PRO A 86 -5.53 3.80 -0.89
N CYS A 87 -6.03 3.35 -2.05
CA CYS A 87 -7.36 3.73 -2.51
C CYS A 87 -8.47 2.98 -1.73
N MET A 88 -9.73 3.39 -1.92
CA MET A 88 -10.88 2.77 -1.23
C MET A 88 -11.00 1.26 -1.50
N MET A 89 -10.71 0.79 -2.71
CA MET A 89 -10.74 -0.63 -3.05
C MET A 89 -9.76 -1.42 -2.17
N CYS A 90 -8.54 -0.93 -2.06
CA CYS A 90 -7.48 -1.59 -1.30
C CYS A 90 -7.70 -1.49 0.21
N LEU A 91 -8.21 -0.37 0.70
CA LEU A 91 -8.63 -0.24 2.10
C LEU A 91 -9.79 -1.18 2.45
N GLY A 92 -10.75 -1.35 1.55
CA GLY A 92 -11.82 -2.33 1.72
C GLY A 92 -11.29 -3.77 1.82
N ALA A 93 -10.35 -4.14 0.96
CA ALA A 93 -9.67 -5.44 1.03
C ALA A 93 -8.86 -5.60 2.32
N ALA A 94 -8.14 -4.55 2.75
CA ALA A 94 -7.40 -4.55 4.01
C ALA A 94 -8.31 -4.77 5.24
N ILE A 95 -9.47 -4.09 5.28
CA ILE A 95 -10.47 -4.30 6.32
C ILE A 95 -10.99 -5.74 6.31
N THR A 96 -11.28 -6.28 5.13
CA THR A 96 -11.78 -7.65 4.97
C THR A 96 -10.76 -8.68 5.46
N LEU A 97 -9.47 -8.46 5.18
CA LEU A 97 -8.39 -9.32 5.68
C LEU A 97 -8.16 -9.16 7.18
N GLY A 98 -8.61 -8.08 7.80
CA GLY A 98 -8.41 -7.77 9.21
C GLY A 98 -7.13 -7.00 9.51
N VAL A 99 -6.66 -6.20 8.55
CA VAL A 99 -5.51 -5.30 8.75
C VAL A 99 -5.83 -4.29 9.84
N GLN A 100 -4.97 -4.21 10.84
CA GLN A 100 -5.13 -3.32 12.00
C GLN A 100 -4.33 -2.03 11.88
N ARG A 101 -3.26 -2.03 11.07
CA ARG A 101 -2.37 -0.88 10.91
C ARG A 101 -2.10 -0.63 9.43
N VAL A 102 -2.21 0.63 9.01
CA VAL A 102 -1.92 1.06 7.63
C VAL A 102 -0.90 2.19 7.67
N TYR A 103 0.22 1.99 6.98
CA TYR A 103 1.30 2.96 6.90
C TYR A 103 1.61 3.31 5.45
N TYR A 104 1.79 4.58 5.14
CA TYR A 104 2.11 5.00 3.78
C TYR A 104 3.06 6.19 3.72
N ALA A 105 3.73 6.34 2.57
CA ALA A 105 4.72 7.39 2.39
C ALA A 105 4.09 8.70 1.90
N LEU A 106 3.29 8.64 0.84
CA LEU A 106 2.81 9.80 0.10
C LEU A 106 1.29 9.76 0.00
N GLU A 107 0.63 10.87 0.23
CA GLU A 107 -0.81 11.02 0.03
C GLU A 107 -1.14 10.94 -1.47
N SER A 108 -2.32 10.39 -1.80
CA SER A 108 -2.83 10.35 -3.16
C SER A 108 -4.04 11.29 -3.29
N PRO A 109 -3.85 12.51 -3.82
CA PRO A 109 -4.92 13.51 -3.86
C PRO A 109 -6.14 13.11 -4.69
N ASN A 110 -5.96 12.20 -5.66
CA ASN A 110 -7.01 11.84 -6.61
C ASN A 110 -7.86 10.65 -6.16
N ASP A 111 -7.25 9.64 -5.55
CA ASP A 111 -7.89 8.36 -5.26
C ASP A 111 -7.58 7.79 -3.86
N GLY A 112 -6.84 8.52 -3.04
CA GLY A 112 -6.58 8.16 -1.65
C GLY A 112 -7.87 7.96 -0.86
N GLY A 113 -7.94 6.88 -0.09
CA GLY A 113 -9.15 6.47 0.60
C GLY A 113 -9.16 6.74 2.09
N VAL A 114 -8.06 7.23 2.67
CA VAL A 114 -7.93 7.37 4.13
C VAL A 114 -8.92 8.37 4.71
N GLU A 115 -9.14 9.51 4.04
CA GLU A 115 -10.12 10.51 4.49
C GLU A 115 -11.56 9.97 4.41
N LEU A 116 -11.90 9.26 3.34
CA LEU A 116 -13.21 8.62 3.18
C LEU A 116 -13.42 7.53 4.22
N LEU A 117 -12.39 6.75 4.50
CA LEU A 117 -12.43 5.73 5.56
C LEU A 117 -12.65 6.35 6.94
N ALA A 118 -12.07 7.50 7.22
CA ALA A 118 -12.29 8.22 8.47
C ALA A 118 -13.76 8.61 8.67
N GLN A 119 -14.46 8.94 7.58
CA GLN A 119 -15.88 9.30 7.59
C GLN A 119 -16.82 8.10 7.61
N TRP A 120 -16.36 6.93 7.19
CA TRP A 120 -17.20 5.73 7.17
C TRP A 120 -17.52 5.25 8.57
N GLN A 121 -18.80 4.96 8.81
CA GLN A 121 -19.31 4.40 10.06
C GLN A 121 -20.00 3.06 9.76
N PRO A 122 -19.46 1.93 10.24
CA PRO A 122 -20.13 0.65 10.10
C PRO A 122 -21.47 0.68 10.85
N ALA A 123 -22.51 0.12 10.25
CA ALA A 123 -23.86 0.09 10.87
C ALA A 123 -23.88 -0.78 12.15
N ILE A 124 -23.03 -1.80 12.21
CA ILE A 124 -22.85 -2.69 13.35
C ILE A 124 -21.36 -2.93 13.53
N GLU A 125 -20.84 -2.73 14.73
CA GLU A 125 -19.47 -3.10 15.04
C GLU A 125 -19.33 -4.62 15.03
N GLN A 126 -18.33 -5.11 14.29
CA GLN A 126 -17.99 -6.52 14.23
C GLN A 126 -16.52 -6.72 14.59
N PRO A 127 -16.18 -7.73 15.41
CA PRO A 127 -14.80 -7.94 15.87
C PRO A 127 -13.80 -8.26 14.75
N PHE A 128 -14.31 -8.65 13.58
CA PHE A 128 -13.50 -9.11 12.44
C PHE A 128 -13.68 -8.26 11.17
N PHE A 129 -14.43 -7.18 11.27
CA PHE A 129 -14.63 -6.24 10.17
C PHE A 129 -14.70 -4.82 10.75
N CYS A 130 -13.55 -4.25 11.02
CA CYS A 130 -13.42 -2.94 11.65
C CYS A 130 -12.32 -2.12 10.97
N LYS A 131 -12.40 -0.82 11.16
CA LYS A 131 -11.36 0.10 10.67
C LYS A 131 -10.00 -0.25 11.28
N PRO A 132 -8.91 -0.04 10.54
CA PRO A 132 -7.57 -0.02 11.13
C PRO A 132 -7.51 0.94 12.32
N VAL A 133 -6.83 0.52 13.36
CA VAL A 133 -6.71 1.32 14.61
C VAL A 133 -5.55 2.31 14.58
N ASP A 134 -4.61 2.11 13.66
CA ASP A 134 -3.43 2.99 13.50
C ASP A 134 -3.20 3.23 12.01
N ILE A 135 -3.34 4.48 11.58
CA ILE A 135 -3.10 4.90 10.19
C ILE A 135 -2.13 6.06 10.21
N ARG A 136 -0.99 5.92 9.53
CA ARG A 136 0.05 6.96 9.47
C ARG A 136 0.52 7.18 8.04
N GLY A 137 0.49 8.43 7.60
CA GLY A 137 1.03 8.89 6.32
C GLY A 137 2.26 9.75 6.47
N GLY A 138 2.89 10.10 5.35
CA GLY A 138 4.06 10.98 5.30
C GLY A 138 5.39 10.31 5.63
N LEU A 139 5.42 8.98 5.79
CA LEU A 139 6.62 8.23 6.16
C LEU A 139 7.53 8.05 4.94
N HIS A 140 8.75 8.57 5.01
CA HIS A 140 9.69 8.58 3.87
C HIS A 140 9.15 9.26 2.60
N ARG A 141 8.33 10.30 2.76
CA ARG A 141 7.69 11.05 1.66
C ARG A 141 8.66 11.36 0.52
N SER A 142 9.81 11.95 0.83
CA SER A 142 10.80 12.36 -0.18
C SER A 142 11.37 11.20 -0.97
N ARG A 143 11.54 10.01 -0.37
CA ARG A 143 11.97 8.81 -1.09
C ARG A 143 10.92 8.37 -2.10
N SER A 144 9.65 8.33 -1.71
CA SER A 144 8.54 7.97 -2.60
C SER A 144 8.40 8.98 -3.75
N GLN A 145 8.44 10.28 -3.45
CA GLN A 145 8.44 11.34 -4.46
C GLN A 145 9.58 11.16 -5.48
N GLY A 146 10.77 10.78 -5.02
CA GLY A 146 11.92 10.50 -5.87
C GLY A 146 11.66 9.38 -6.89
N LEU A 147 10.94 8.34 -6.51
CA LEU A 147 10.54 7.26 -7.42
C LEU A 147 9.56 7.75 -8.48
N PHE A 148 8.54 8.51 -8.10
CA PHE A 148 7.57 9.09 -9.04
C PHE A 148 8.24 10.09 -9.98
N ARG A 149 9.21 10.88 -9.52
CA ARG A 149 10.01 11.78 -10.37
C ARG A 149 10.81 11.00 -11.41
N ARG A 150 11.44 9.90 -11.02
CA ARG A 150 12.16 9.02 -11.97
C ARG A 150 11.22 8.42 -13.01
N TYR A 151 10.03 7.98 -12.62
CA TYR A 151 9.04 7.45 -13.56
C TYR A 151 8.54 8.55 -14.54
N ALA A 152 8.26 9.75 -14.03
CA ALA A 152 7.81 10.89 -14.85
C ALA A 152 8.84 11.28 -15.91
N ALA A 153 10.13 11.19 -15.60
CA ALA A 153 11.25 11.45 -16.52
C ALA A 153 11.53 10.29 -17.50
N GLY A 154 10.90 9.12 -17.31
CA GLY A 154 11.13 7.92 -18.10
C GLY A 154 10.31 7.87 -19.40
N THR A 155 10.13 6.65 -19.92
CA THR A 155 9.50 6.38 -21.24
C THR A 155 8.10 5.77 -21.13
N GLY A 156 7.49 5.77 -19.97
CA GLY A 156 6.12 5.27 -19.75
C GLY A 156 5.06 6.08 -20.53
N PRO A 157 3.79 5.62 -20.52
CA PRO A 157 2.69 6.33 -21.16
C PRO A 157 2.57 7.78 -20.65
N ALA A 158 2.32 8.73 -21.56
CA ALA A 158 2.34 10.16 -21.25
C ALA A 158 1.37 10.55 -20.12
N GLY A 159 0.17 9.96 -20.09
CA GLY A 159 -0.81 10.20 -19.00
C GLY A 159 -0.31 9.74 -17.64
N MET A 160 0.29 8.56 -17.57
CA MET A 160 0.87 8.03 -16.34
C MET A 160 2.07 8.84 -15.86
N ARG A 161 2.92 9.29 -16.78
CA ARG A 161 4.05 10.17 -16.44
C ARG A 161 3.60 11.52 -15.88
N ARG A 162 2.54 12.12 -16.45
CA ARG A 162 1.96 13.37 -15.90
C ARG A 162 1.41 13.19 -14.52
N TRP A 163 0.68 12.09 -14.29
CA TRP A 163 0.14 11.76 -12.98
C TRP A 163 1.26 11.56 -11.94
N ALA A 164 2.29 10.80 -12.31
CA ALA A 164 3.47 10.60 -11.46
C ALA A 164 4.21 11.91 -11.17
N GLY A 165 4.32 12.80 -12.14
CA GLY A 165 4.89 14.14 -11.95
C GLY A 165 4.12 14.97 -10.92
N GLY A 166 2.80 14.92 -10.96
CA GLY A 166 1.95 15.56 -9.95
C GLY A 166 2.21 15.05 -8.53
N LEU A 167 2.41 13.74 -8.35
CA LEU A 167 2.78 13.14 -7.06
C LEU A 167 4.20 13.51 -6.61
N ALA A 168 5.12 13.65 -7.54
CA ALA A 168 6.50 14.03 -7.25
C ALA A 168 6.63 15.45 -6.67
N ASP A 169 5.65 16.30 -6.95
CA ASP A 169 5.63 17.73 -6.60
C ASP A 169 4.58 18.08 -5.53
N SER A 170 3.86 17.08 -4.98
CA SER A 170 2.80 17.25 -3.98
C SER A 170 3.32 17.51 -2.55
#